data_e21bb44003f5b07f01958329c7c278db
#
_entry.id   e21bb44003f5b07f01958329c7c278db
#
_cell.length_a   1.000
_cell.length_b   1.000
_cell.length_c   1.000
_cell.angle_alpha   90.00
_cell.angle_beta   90.00
_cell.angle_gamma   90.00
#
_symmetry.space_group_name_H-M   'P 1'
#
loop_
_entity.id
_entity.type
_entity.pdbx_description
1 polymer ?
#
loop_
_entity_poly.entity_id
_entity_poly.type
_entity_poly.pdbx_seq_one_letter_code
_entity_poly.pdbx_strand_id
1 'polypeptide(L)'
;MAIEQNKIRNFSIIAHIDHGKSTLADRILEMTGAVSDREMKAQLLDSMELERERGITIKLNAVQLQYKAKDGQTYLLHLIDTPGHVDFTYEVSRSLAACEGAVLVVDAAQGVEAQTLANVYLALDNDLEILPVINKVDLPSANPQRVIKEIEDVIGLPADHAPLISAKSGLNVQDVLEMILRDIPAPQGSVDNPTQALIFDSFYDSYRGVVVFVRIKEGSIKVGDHIKFMATGATYEVTEVGVRTPAEIKKDELVCGEVGWISAAIKSIQNVHVGDTITTLENESHEQLPGYRKLNPMVYCGLYPVDNSKYKNLREALEKIQLSDSSLVFEPETSQALGFGFRCGFLGLLHMDVIQERLEREFDLELIATAPSVIYRVYLTDKTMVEIDNPAMMPAPQVIDFIEEPYVKASIMTPNEYIGSIMELCQSKRGEYVDIEYIDDTRRNIIYNIPLSEIVYDFFDKLKSSTKGYASFDYELIGYRESKLQKMDILLNGDVVDALSSIVHKDFAYSRGKVICEKLKEIIPKQMFEVPVQAALQGKIIARTTIKAMRKNVLAKCYGGDISRKKKLLEKQKEGKKRMKAVGSVEIPQEAFMAILSVDDE
;
A
#
# COMPACT_ATOMS: atom_id res chain seq x y z
N MET A 1 13.80 17.29 34.07
CA MET A 1 14.44 18.53 33.56
C MET A 1 14.08 18.62 32.09
N ALA A 2 13.60 19.75 31.62
CA ALA A 2 13.39 19.97 30.19
C ALA A 2 14.75 19.89 29.49
N ILE A 3 14.86 19.09 28.42
CA ILE A 3 16.07 19.00 27.61
C ILE A 3 16.09 20.24 26.70
N GLU A 4 17.26 20.89 26.59
CA GLU A 4 17.44 22.05 25.72
C GLU A 4 17.18 21.67 24.25
N GLN A 5 16.49 22.52 23.49
CA GLN A 5 16.12 22.29 22.08
C GLN A 5 17.33 21.95 21.20
N ASN A 6 18.51 22.51 21.46
CA ASN A 6 19.74 22.21 20.75
C ASN A 6 20.23 20.76 20.91
N LYS A 7 19.69 20.02 21.89
CA LYS A 7 19.99 18.60 22.17
C LYS A 7 18.90 17.66 21.63
N ILE A 8 17.95 18.16 20.85
CA ILE A 8 16.92 17.34 20.19
C ILE A 8 17.40 16.99 18.78
N ARG A 9 17.15 15.74 18.33
CA ARG A 9 17.36 15.29 16.96
C ARG A 9 16.16 14.50 16.51
N ASN A 10 15.51 14.96 15.44
CA ASN A 10 14.40 14.25 14.82
C ASN A 10 14.87 13.65 13.50
N PHE A 11 14.81 12.35 13.38
CA PHE A 11 15.29 11.65 12.20
C PHE A 11 14.43 10.44 11.86
N SER A 12 14.49 10.08 10.59
CA SER A 12 13.90 8.87 10.06
C SER A 12 14.98 7.92 9.53
N ILE A 13 14.66 6.64 9.43
CA ILE A 13 15.50 5.65 8.75
C ILE A 13 14.83 5.31 7.42
N ILE A 14 15.53 5.58 6.32
CA ILE A 14 15.10 5.24 4.96
C ILE A 14 15.99 4.13 4.40
N ALA A 15 15.38 3.16 3.74
CA ALA A 15 16.09 2.02 3.18
C ALA A 15 15.24 1.33 2.11
N HIS A 16 15.89 0.56 1.25
CA HIS A 16 15.19 -0.45 0.45
C HIS A 16 14.70 -1.60 1.34
N ILE A 17 13.73 -2.38 0.85
CA ILE A 17 13.24 -3.59 1.52
C ILE A 17 14.43 -4.51 1.78
N ASP A 18 14.46 -5.16 2.94
CA ASP A 18 15.51 -6.09 3.38
C ASP A 18 16.91 -5.49 3.58
N HIS A 19 17.16 -4.19 3.42
CA HIS A 19 18.45 -3.56 3.73
C HIS A 19 18.76 -3.49 5.24
N GLY A 20 17.78 -3.81 6.08
CA GLY A 20 17.96 -3.93 7.54
C GLY A 20 17.52 -2.71 8.34
N LYS A 21 16.57 -1.93 7.83
CA LYS A 21 15.94 -0.76 8.49
C LYS A 21 15.43 -1.11 9.89
N SER A 22 14.49 -2.05 10.01
CA SER A 22 13.89 -2.43 11.30
C SER A 22 14.91 -3.04 12.25
N THR A 23 15.92 -3.77 11.72
CA THR A 23 17.02 -4.31 12.53
C THR A 23 17.90 -3.21 13.12
N LEU A 24 18.17 -2.13 12.35
CA LEU A 24 18.91 -0.97 12.85
C LEU A 24 18.09 -0.21 13.89
N ALA A 25 16.79 -0.02 13.66
CA ALA A 25 15.90 0.59 14.63
C ALA A 25 15.86 -0.18 15.96
N ASP A 26 15.76 -1.50 15.92
CA ASP A 26 15.84 -2.37 17.11
C ASP A 26 17.16 -2.18 17.88
N ARG A 27 18.30 -2.09 17.17
CA ARG A 27 19.60 -1.85 17.81
C ARG A 27 19.70 -0.47 18.45
N ILE A 28 19.13 0.55 17.83
CA ILE A 28 19.08 1.90 18.41
C ILE A 28 18.24 1.88 19.70
N LEU A 29 17.10 1.19 19.72
CA LEU A 29 16.27 1.01 20.92
C LEU A 29 17.02 0.31 22.05
N GLU A 30 17.74 -0.76 21.73
CA GLU A 30 18.56 -1.50 22.70
C GLU A 30 19.70 -0.63 23.28
N MET A 31 20.46 0.04 22.42
CA MET A 31 21.61 0.86 22.83
C MET A 31 21.22 2.10 23.63
N THR A 32 20.03 2.64 23.40
CA THR A 32 19.50 3.76 24.18
C THR A 32 18.85 3.33 25.49
N GLY A 33 18.74 2.01 25.72
CA GLY A 33 18.10 1.45 26.93
C GLY A 33 16.60 1.74 27.01
N ALA A 34 15.96 2.05 25.87
CA ALA A 34 14.53 2.31 25.80
C ALA A 34 13.71 1.05 26.09
N VAL A 35 14.32 -0.12 25.90
CA VAL A 35 13.70 -1.44 26.12
C VAL A 35 14.65 -2.30 26.91
N SER A 36 14.14 -3.05 27.88
CA SER A 36 14.96 -4.01 28.61
C SER A 36 15.27 -5.25 27.75
N ASP A 37 16.42 -5.91 28.00
CA ASP A 37 16.82 -7.13 27.28
C ASP A 37 15.76 -8.25 27.30
N ARG A 38 14.89 -8.25 28.33
CA ARG A 38 13.80 -9.24 28.48
C ARG A 38 12.58 -8.94 27.61
N GLU A 39 12.38 -7.68 27.24
CA GLU A 39 11.24 -7.20 26.45
C GLU A 39 11.60 -7.05 24.97
N MET A 40 12.91 -7.11 24.63
CA MET A 40 13.37 -7.06 23.26
C MET A 40 12.82 -8.24 22.45
N LYS A 41 12.13 -7.90 21.39
CA LYS A 41 11.66 -8.80 20.33
C LYS A 41 12.15 -8.26 18.99
N ALA A 42 12.37 -9.13 18.04
CA ALA A 42 12.69 -8.70 16.68
C ALA A 42 11.56 -7.84 16.11
N GLN A 43 11.90 -6.76 15.41
CA GLN A 43 10.97 -5.82 14.82
C GLN A 43 9.99 -5.22 15.86
N LEU A 44 10.55 -4.68 16.94
CA LEU A 44 9.76 -4.18 18.07
C LEU A 44 8.85 -2.99 17.68
N LEU A 45 9.30 -2.14 16.75
CA LEU A 45 8.52 -1.01 16.25
C LEU A 45 7.39 -1.46 15.31
N ASP A 46 7.54 -2.61 14.66
CA ASP A 46 6.50 -3.20 13.83
C ASP A 46 5.38 -3.74 14.75
N SER A 47 4.43 -2.86 15.09
CA SER A 47 3.41 -3.10 16.11
C SER A 47 2.32 -4.07 15.63
N MET A 48 2.12 -4.18 14.33
CA MET A 48 1.12 -5.06 13.71
C MET A 48 1.69 -6.46 13.49
N GLU A 49 0.86 -7.48 13.69
CA GLU A 49 1.23 -8.87 13.37
C GLU A 49 1.53 -9.03 11.88
N LEU A 50 0.77 -8.35 11.05
CA LEU A 50 0.92 -8.31 9.60
C LEU A 50 2.28 -7.77 9.14
N GLU A 51 2.82 -6.74 9.80
CA GLU A 51 4.14 -6.19 9.53
C GLU A 51 5.23 -7.24 9.75
N ARG A 52 5.14 -7.97 10.86
CA ARG A 52 6.09 -9.03 11.22
C ARG A 52 6.00 -10.26 10.31
N GLU A 53 4.79 -10.64 9.91
CA GLU A 53 4.58 -11.76 8.99
C GLU A 53 5.14 -11.47 7.59
N ARG A 54 4.94 -10.23 7.10
CA ARG A 54 5.39 -9.81 5.78
C ARG A 54 6.84 -9.29 5.76
N GLY A 55 7.43 -9.02 6.93
CA GLY A 55 8.78 -8.47 7.05
C GLY A 55 8.92 -7.03 6.56
N ILE A 56 7.81 -6.27 6.50
CA ILE A 56 7.78 -4.88 6.05
C ILE A 56 7.10 -3.98 7.08
N THR A 57 7.63 -2.79 7.29
CA THR A 57 6.93 -1.75 8.05
C THR A 57 5.79 -1.19 7.21
N ILE A 58 4.59 -1.17 7.75
CA ILE A 58 3.37 -0.66 7.10
C ILE A 58 2.97 0.67 7.74
N LYS A 59 2.94 0.71 9.08
CA LYS A 59 2.50 1.86 9.83
C LYS A 59 3.69 2.65 10.38
N LEU A 60 3.57 3.95 10.27
CA LEU A 60 4.50 4.89 10.89
C LEU A 60 4.53 4.71 12.41
N ASN A 61 5.74 4.67 13.00
CA ASN A 61 5.94 4.65 14.43
C ASN A 61 6.94 5.74 14.82
N ALA A 62 6.55 6.63 15.72
CA ALA A 62 7.42 7.65 16.27
C ALA A 62 7.76 7.32 17.73
N VAL A 63 9.05 7.23 18.05
CA VAL A 63 9.53 6.94 19.41
C VAL A 63 10.53 7.98 19.88
N GLN A 64 10.40 8.37 21.14
CA GLN A 64 11.34 9.26 21.83
C GLN A 64 12.36 8.43 22.61
N LEU A 65 13.63 8.72 22.42
CA LEU A 65 14.76 8.00 23.03
C LEU A 65 15.68 8.98 23.74
N GLN A 66 16.29 8.54 24.83
CA GLN A 66 17.35 9.29 25.51
C GLN A 66 18.68 8.59 25.24
N TYR A 67 19.62 9.31 24.69
CA TYR A 67 20.95 8.79 24.39
C TYR A 67 22.02 9.59 25.12
N LYS A 68 22.88 8.89 25.87
CA LYS A 68 24.06 9.47 26.50
C LYS A 68 25.25 9.35 25.54
N ALA A 69 25.64 10.47 24.94
CA ALA A 69 26.68 10.54 23.93
C ALA A 69 28.09 10.40 24.53
N LYS A 70 29.09 10.21 23.63
CA LYS A 70 30.52 10.14 24.01
C LYS A 70 31.03 11.42 24.67
N ASP A 71 30.39 12.57 24.43
CA ASP A 71 30.69 13.87 25.09
C ASP A 71 30.19 13.94 26.55
N GLY A 72 29.50 12.91 27.01
CA GLY A 72 28.92 12.80 28.36
C GLY A 72 27.58 13.52 28.54
N GLN A 73 27.05 14.18 27.51
CA GLN A 73 25.75 14.82 27.53
C GLN A 73 24.63 13.86 27.16
N THR A 74 23.40 14.19 27.59
CA THR A 74 22.21 13.43 27.21
C THR A 74 21.45 14.19 26.15
N TYR A 75 21.16 13.50 25.04
CA TYR A 75 20.39 13.99 23.91
C TYR A 75 19.04 13.32 23.85
N LEU A 76 18.07 14.03 23.28
CA LEU A 76 16.73 13.54 23.01
C LEU A 76 16.62 13.21 21.52
N LEU A 77 16.39 11.95 21.20
CA LEU A 77 16.25 11.48 19.84
C LEU A 77 14.80 11.12 19.58
N HIS A 78 14.22 11.62 18.49
CA HIS A 78 12.93 11.16 17.99
C HIS A 78 13.20 10.36 16.72
N LEU A 79 13.06 9.05 16.82
CA LEU A 79 13.11 8.14 15.68
C LEU A 79 11.69 8.00 15.12
N ILE A 80 11.52 8.38 13.86
CA ILE A 80 10.28 8.20 13.12
C ILE A 80 10.52 7.09 12.10
N ASP A 81 10.00 5.88 12.40
CA ASP A 81 10.16 4.71 11.54
C ASP A 81 9.19 4.79 10.36
N THR A 82 9.69 4.55 9.14
CA THR A 82 8.96 4.72 7.88
C THR A 82 8.79 3.39 7.16
N PRO A 83 7.71 3.18 6.40
CA PRO A 83 7.65 2.10 5.43
C PRO A 83 8.80 2.18 4.41
N GLY A 84 9.16 1.03 3.84
CA GLY A 84 10.22 0.95 2.82
C GLY A 84 9.69 0.72 1.39
N HIS A 85 8.39 0.48 1.21
CA HIS A 85 7.79 0.09 -0.06
C HIS A 85 7.18 1.29 -0.82
N VAL A 86 7.24 1.27 -2.16
CA VAL A 86 6.72 2.34 -3.03
C VAL A 86 5.23 2.66 -2.79
N ASP A 87 4.41 1.65 -2.52
CA ASP A 87 2.98 1.84 -2.25
C ASP A 87 2.69 2.67 -0.99
N PHE A 88 3.70 2.86 -0.12
CA PHE A 88 3.62 3.65 1.11
C PHE A 88 4.43 4.96 1.04
N THR A 89 4.70 5.44 -0.18
CA THR A 89 5.44 6.71 -0.40
C THR A 89 4.81 7.90 0.33
N TYR A 90 3.48 7.88 0.50
CA TYR A 90 2.76 8.93 1.23
C TYR A 90 3.11 8.94 2.72
N GLU A 91 3.17 7.75 3.36
CA GLU A 91 3.60 7.59 4.75
C GLU A 91 5.05 8.02 4.94
N VAL A 92 5.92 7.68 3.98
CA VAL A 92 7.33 8.13 3.97
C VAL A 92 7.41 9.65 3.93
N SER A 93 6.72 10.30 2.99
CA SER A 93 6.72 11.76 2.86
C SER A 93 6.25 12.46 4.14
N ARG A 94 5.21 11.94 4.80
CA ARG A 94 4.69 12.48 6.07
C ARG A 94 5.71 12.38 7.20
N SER A 95 6.38 11.25 7.30
CA SER A 95 7.41 11.00 8.31
C SER A 95 8.58 11.94 8.14
N LEU A 96 9.05 12.09 6.90
CA LEU A 96 10.19 12.94 6.56
C LEU A 96 9.90 14.41 6.89
N ALA A 97 8.71 14.92 6.63
CA ALA A 97 8.35 16.32 6.96
C ALA A 97 8.36 16.63 8.48
N ALA A 98 8.31 15.60 9.33
CA ALA A 98 8.43 15.74 10.78
C ALA A 98 9.89 15.69 11.27
N CYS A 99 10.86 15.44 10.39
CA CYS A 99 12.28 15.26 10.68
C CYS A 99 13.13 16.46 10.24
N GLU A 100 14.37 16.50 10.72
CA GLU A 100 15.47 17.36 10.25
C GLU A 100 16.55 16.54 9.52
N GLY A 101 16.51 15.20 9.62
CA GLY A 101 17.46 14.34 8.91
C GLY A 101 16.94 12.95 8.63
N ALA A 102 17.62 12.24 7.72
CA ALA A 102 17.33 10.88 7.35
C ALA A 102 18.60 10.02 7.32
N VAL A 103 18.54 8.85 7.95
CA VAL A 103 19.61 7.85 7.90
C VAL A 103 19.32 6.92 6.73
N LEU A 104 20.14 6.98 5.69
CA LEU A 104 20.03 6.15 4.50
C LEU A 104 20.79 4.84 4.70
N VAL A 105 20.09 3.72 4.86
CA VAL A 105 20.70 2.40 5.04
C VAL A 105 20.81 1.68 3.71
N VAL A 106 22.05 1.33 3.34
CA VAL A 106 22.36 0.59 2.11
C VAL A 106 23.05 -0.73 2.45
N ASP A 107 22.59 -1.82 1.83
CA ASP A 107 23.19 -3.15 2.00
C ASP A 107 24.55 -3.22 1.32
N ALA A 108 25.59 -3.67 2.05
CA ALA A 108 26.95 -3.81 1.53
C ALA A 108 27.11 -4.84 0.40
N ALA A 109 26.14 -5.75 0.23
CA ALA A 109 26.17 -6.75 -0.82
C ALA A 109 25.29 -6.35 -2.03
N GLN A 110 24.10 -5.80 -1.79
CA GLN A 110 23.16 -5.41 -2.84
C GLN A 110 23.48 -4.02 -3.43
N GLY A 111 23.80 -3.03 -2.58
CA GLY A 111 24.11 -1.66 -2.99
C GLY A 111 22.84 -0.81 -3.16
N VAL A 112 22.90 0.21 -4.06
CA VAL A 112 21.78 1.12 -4.33
C VAL A 112 20.72 0.43 -5.17
N GLU A 113 19.46 0.52 -4.73
CA GLU A 113 18.29 -0.06 -5.39
C GLU A 113 17.27 1.03 -5.78
N ALA A 114 16.26 0.71 -6.60
CA ALA A 114 15.30 1.70 -7.11
C ALA A 114 14.59 2.50 -6.00
N GLN A 115 14.11 1.81 -4.97
CA GLN A 115 13.46 2.45 -3.83
C GLN A 115 14.41 3.32 -2.99
N THR A 116 15.72 2.99 -2.99
CA THR A 116 16.73 3.83 -2.35
C THR A 116 16.72 5.23 -2.95
N LEU A 117 16.73 5.32 -4.28
CA LEU A 117 16.68 6.60 -5.01
C LEU A 117 15.38 7.36 -4.76
N ALA A 118 14.23 6.67 -4.85
CA ALA A 118 12.93 7.28 -4.60
C ALA A 118 12.85 7.91 -3.20
N ASN A 119 13.31 7.17 -2.17
CA ASN A 119 13.33 7.66 -0.79
C ASN A 119 14.31 8.83 -0.58
N VAL A 120 15.46 8.83 -1.26
CA VAL A 120 16.41 9.94 -1.22
C VAL A 120 15.80 11.20 -1.82
N TYR A 121 15.14 11.11 -2.97
CA TYR A 121 14.46 12.27 -3.57
C TYR A 121 13.37 12.83 -2.65
N LEU A 122 12.59 11.98 -2.00
CA LEU A 122 11.60 12.42 -1.01
C LEU A 122 12.25 13.13 0.19
N ALA A 123 13.42 12.69 0.64
CA ALA A 123 14.15 13.33 1.71
C ALA A 123 14.70 14.70 1.27
N LEU A 124 15.22 14.81 0.04
CA LEU A 124 15.68 16.06 -0.54
C LEU A 124 14.54 17.07 -0.76
N ASP A 125 13.37 16.61 -1.19
CA ASP A 125 12.17 17.46 -1.34
C ASP A 125 11.68 18.05 0.00
N ASN A 126 12.09 17.45 1.13
CA ASN A 126 11.81 17.94 2.49
C ASN A 126 13.01 18.67 3.13
N ASP A 127 14.06 19.01 2.35
CA ASP A 127 15.27 19.71 2.81
C ASP A 127 15.98 18.99 3.98
N LEU A 128 15.98 17.63 4.00
CA LEU A 128 16.60 16.86 5.07
C LEU A 128 18.10 16.63 4.85
N GLU A 129 18.86 16.62 5.95
CA GLU A 129 20.23 16.11 5.95
C GLU A 129 20.21 14.58 5.81
N ILE A 130 20.87 14.05 4.76
CA ILE A 130 20.86 12.61 4.45
C ILE A 130 22.20 12.00 4.83
N LEU A 131 22.17 11.04 5.76
CA LEU A 131 23.35 10.38 6.30
C LEU A 131 23.45 8.94 5.79
N PRO A 132 24.37 8.60 4.87
CA PRO A 132 24.54 7.25 4.39
C PRO A 132 25.18 6.34 5.45
N VAL A 133 24.66 5.10 5.53
CA VAL A 133 25.14 4.02 6.40
C VAL A 133 25.19 2.73 5.60
N ILE A 134 26.32 2.03 5.62
CA ILE A 134 26.51 0.78 4.90
C ILE A 134 26.36 -0.38 5.87
N ASN A 135 25.27 -1.14 5.69
CA ASN A 135 24.87 -2.24 6.58
C ASN A 135 25.25 -3.62 6.02
N LYS A 136 25.19 -4.63 6.87
CA LYS A 136 25.47 -6.04 6.58
C LYS A 136 26.90 -6.30 6.13
N VAL A 137 27.88 -5.56 6.68
CA VAL A 137 29.31 -5.76 6.36
C VAL A 137 29.87 -7.11 6.83
N ASP A 138 29.10 -7.83 7.66
CA ASP A 138 29.38 -9.18 8.14
C ASP A 138 29.12 -10.29 7.10
N LEU A 139 28.44 -9.98 5.99
CA LEU A 139 28.15 -10.96 4.94
C LEU A 139 29.40 -11.26 4.11
N PRO A 140 29.62 -12.54 3.72
CA PRO A 140 30.73 -12.91 2.85
C PRO A 140 30.73 -12.22 1.48
N SER A 141 29.55 -11.83 0.99
CA SER A 141 29.36 -11.11 -0.29
C SER A 141 29.46 -9.59 -0.15
N ALA A 142 29.70 -9.06 1.05
CA ALA A 142 29.77 -7.62 1.29
C ALA A 142 30.96 -6.99 0.57
N ASN A 143 30.70 -5.87 -0.11
CA ASN A 143 31.73 -5.05 -0.76
C ASN A 143 31.48 -3.56 -0.47
N PRO A 144 31.83 -3.08 0.74
CA PRO A 144 31.56 -1.70 1.16
C PRO A 144 32.18 -0.66 0.24
N GLN A 145 33.38 -0.89 -0.29
CA GLN A 145 34.07 0.05 -1.18
C GLN A 145 33.31 0.29 -2.50
N ARG A 146 32.74 -0.79 -3.06
CA ARG A 146 31.86 -0.67 -4.24
C ARG A 146 30.63 0.16 -3.92
N VAL A 147 29.98 -0.10 -2.77
CA VAL A 147 28.74 0.58 -2.38
C VAL A 147 28.99 2.05 -2.03
N ILE A 148 30.12 2.40 -1.42
CA ILE A 148 30.52 3.81 -1.22
C ILE A 148 30.55 4.54 -2.56
N LYS A 149 31.31 3.99 -3.51
CA LYS A 149 31.42 4.59 -4.84
C LYS A 149 30.08 4.68 -5.56
N GLU A 150 29.24 3.67 -5.42
CA GLU A 150 27.89 3.65 -6.00
C GLU A 150 26.98 4.75 -5.42
N ILE A 151 27.02 4.98 -4.09
CA ILE A 151 26.31 6.09 -3.46
C ILE A 151 26.79 7.45 -3.99
N GLU A 152 28.10 7.62 -4.14
CA GLU A 152 28.69 8.86 -4.67
C GLU A 152 28.36 9.09 -6.14
N ASP A 153 28.49 8.05 -6.98
CA ASP A 153 28.29 8.15 -8.42
C ASP A 153 26.81 8.25 -8.83
N VAL A 154 25.91 7.50 -8.14
CA VAL A 154 24.48 7.38 -8.52
C VAL A 154 23.60 8.37 -7.76
N ILE A 155 23.86 8.57 -6.46
CA ILE A 155 23.05 9.45 -5.61
C ILE A 155 23.68 10.86 -5.53
N GLY A 156 25.01 10.93 -5.60
CA GLY A 156 25.73 12.19 -5.45
C GLY A 156 25.97 12.60 -3.98
N LEU A 157 25.78 11.69 -3.03
CA LEU A 157 26.04 11.92 -1.60
C LEU A 157 27.46 11.48 -1.23
N PRO A 158 28.23 12.28 -0.46
CA PRO A 158 29.54 11.85 0.05
C PRO A 158 29.37 10.65 1.00
N ALA A 159 30.05 9.54 0.73
CA ALA A 159 29.92 8.30 1.48
C ALA A 159 31.25 7.73 1.97
N ASP A 160 32.38 8.40 1.74
CA ASP A 160 33.72 8.01 2.17
C ASP A 160 33.85 7.88 3.69
N HIS A 161 33.06 8.61 4.46
CA HIS A 161 32.99 8.58 5.92
C HIS A 161 31.75 7.85 6.47
N ALA A 162 30.97 7.18 5.62
CA ALA A 162 29.78 6.45 6.04
C ALA A 162 30.14 5.32 7.02
N PRO A 163 29.43 5.18 8.16
CA PRO A 163 29.65 4.07 9.07
C PRO A 163 29.42 2.71 8.40
N LEU A 164 30.38 1.81 8.55
CA LEU A 164 30.31 0.43 8.09
C LEU A 164 29.80 -0.44 9.23
N ILE A 165 28.55 -0.87 9.16
CA ILE A 165 27.85 -1.51 10.29
C ILE A 165 27.38 -2.92 9.99
N SER A 166 27.12 -3.66 11.05
CA SER A 166 26.21 -4.80 11.03
C SER A 166 25.13 -4.59 12.09
N ALA A 167 23.94 -4.18 11.65
CA ALA A 167 22.81 -4.00 12.54
C ALA A 167 22.47 -5.32 13.29
N LYS A 168 22.64 -6.46 12.63
CA LYS A 168 22.42 -7.79 13.22
C LYS A 168 23.34 -8.08 14.41
N SER A 169 24.61 -7.78 14.32
CA SER A 169 25.59 -8.02 15.38
C SER A 169 25.80 -6.83 16.33
N GLY A 170 25.26 -5.65 16.00
CA GLY A 170 25.49 -4.40 16.73
C GLY A 170 26.83 -3.72 16.41
N LEU A 171 27.60 -4.23 15.44
CA LEU A 171 28.90 -3.69 15.07
C LEU A 171 28.76 -2.25 14.58
N ASN A 172 29.53 -1.32 15.17
CA ASN A 172 29.63 0.10 14.82
C ASN A 172 28.29 0.90 14.83
N VAL A 173 27.21 0.37 15.41
CA VAL A 173 25.92 1.08 15.48
C VAL A 173 26.02 2.34 16.35
N GLN A 174 26.91 2.34 17.36
CA GLN A 174 27.18 3.55 18.15
C GLN A 174 27.71 4.71 17.29
N ASP A 175 28.49 4.42 16.27
CA ASP A 175 29.03 5.47 15.39
C ASP A 175 27.93 6.12 14.53
N VAL A 176 26.84 5.38 14.23
CA VAL A 176 25.65 5.95 13.60
C VAL A 176 24.96 6.94 14.54
N LEU A 177 24.81 6.61 15.83
CA LEU A 177 24.21 7.53 16.81
C LEU A 177 25.05 8.81 16.98
N GLU A 178 26.37 8.69 17.05
CA GLU A 178 27.27 9.85 17.14
C GLU A 178 27.25 10.70 15.86
N MET A 179 27.12 10.05 14.68
CA MET A 179 26.94 10.76 13.39
C MET A 179 25.62 11.54 13.36
N ILE A 180 24.51 10.95 13.81
CA ILE A 180 23.22 11.62 13.94
C ILE A 180 23.33 12.90 14.80
N LEU A 181 24.01 12.80 15.94
CA LEU A 181 24.19 13.96 16.83
C LEU A 181 25.03 15.07 16.21
N ARG A 182 26.08 14.70 15.47
CA ARG A 182 27.03 15.64 14.86
C ARG A 182 26.43 16.34 13.65
N ASP A 183 25.77 15.58 12.76
CA ASP A 183 25.46 16.04 11.40
C ASP A 183 23.99 16.44 11.21
N ILE A 184 23.03 15.83 11.92
CA ILE A 184 21.63 16.29 11.86
C ILE A 184 21.47 17.57 12.68
N PRO A 185 20.92 18.65 12.09
CA PRO A 185 20.71 19.90 12.82
C PRO A 185 19.66 19.73 13.93
N ALA A 186 19.78 20.57 14.96
CA ALA A 186 18.73 20.69 15.96
C ALA A 186 17.48 21.35 15.34
N PRO A 187 16.27 21.00 15.83
CA PRO A 187 15.04 21.63 15.35
C PRO A 187 15.07 23.13 15.56
N GLN A 188 14.60 23.87 14.55
CA GLN A 188 14.45 25.32 14.60
C GLN A 188 13.09 25.69 15.20
N GLY A 189 12.91 26.98 15.53
CA GLY A 189 11.70 27.53 16.10
C GLY A 189 11.87 28.00 17.55
N SER A 190 10.82 28.59 18.15
CA SER A 190 10.85 29.12 19.52
C SER A 190 9.56 28.76 20.26
N VAL A 191 9.69 28.49 21.56
CA VAL A 191 8.56 28.25 22.47
C VAL A 191 7.71 29.52 22.65
N ASP A 192 8.30 30.71 22.45
CA ASP A 192 7.61 31.99 22.62
C ASP A 192 6.77 32.40 21.39
N ASN A 193 6.93 31.70 20.26
CA ASN A 193 6.20 32.00 19.04
C ASN A 193 4.74 31.47 19.09
N PRO A 194 3.84 31.99 18.23
CA PRO A 194 2.50 31.42 18.07
C PRO A 194 2.56 29.93 17.75
N THR A 195 1.67 29.15 18.40
CA THR A 195 1.74 27.70 18.34
C THR A 195 1.42 27.16 16.95
N GLN A 196 2.32 26.34 16.42
CA GLN A 196 2.15 25.57 15.19
C GLN A 196 2.61 24.13 15.39
N ALA A 197 1.69 23.19 15.28
CA ALA A 197 1.99 21.77 15.34
C ALA A 197 1.49 21.07 14.07
N LEU A 198 2.37 20.33 13.40
CA LEU A 198 2.06 19.57 12.20
C LEU A 198 1.53 18.18 12.59
N ILE A 199 0.33 17.81 12.12
CA ILE A 199 -0.20 16.47 12.28
C ILE A 199 0.43 15.57 11.22
N PHE A 200 1.21 14.57 11.62
CA PHE A 200 1.82 13.63 10.68
C PHE A 200 1.20 12.22 10.72
N ASP A 201 0.45 11.88 11.78
CA ASP A 201 -0.32 10.63 11.88
C ASP A 201 -1.50 10.79 12.83
N SER A 202 -2.48 9.87 12.77
CA SER A 202 -3.57 9.79 13.73
C SER A 202 -4.14 8.37 13.83
N PHE A 203 -4.83 8.07 14.92
CA PHE A 203 -5.55 6.82 15.08
C PHE A 203 -6.77 6.99 15.99
N TYR A 204 -7.68 6.05 15.91
CA TYR A 204 -8.87 6.02 16.76
C TYR A 204 -8.64 5.10 17.96
N ASP A 205 -8.80 5.68 19.14
CA ASP A 205 -8.83 4.95 20.42
C ASP A 205 -10.28 4.90 20.95
N SER A 206 -10.74 3.71 21.36
CA SER A 206 -12.13 3.53 21.80
C SER A 206 -12.49 4.32 23.05
N TYR A 207 -11.52 4.71 23.87
CA TYR A 207 -11.70 5.44 25.12
C TYR A 207 -11.41 6.94 24.99
N ARG A 208 -10.35 7.30 24.25
CA ARG A 208 -9.87 8.69 24.09
C ARG A 208 -10.43 9.39 22.85
N GLY A 209 -11.05 8.65 21.93
CA GLY A 209 -11.44 9.16 20.61
C GLY A 209 -10.26 9.24 19.66
N VAL A 210 -10.22 10.24 18.79
CA VAL A 210 -9.09 10.44 17.88
C VAL A 210 -7.88 10.97 18.65
N VAL A 211 -6.76 10.28 18.53
CA VAL A 211 -5.43 10.68 19.02
C VAL A 211 -4.61 11.09 17.82
N VAL A 212 -3.99 12.26 17.87
CA VAL A 212 -3.14 12.79 16.79
C VAL A 212 -1.68 12.78 17.20
N PHE A 213 -0.79 12.37 16.29
CA PHE A 213 0.64 12.52 16.43
C PHE A 213 1.07 13.83 15.79
N VAL A 214 1.83 14.61 16.53
CA VAL A 214 2.22 15.96 16.13
C VAL A 214 3.71 16.19 16.28
N ARG A 215 4.22 17.03 15.39
CA ARG A 215 5.52 17.68 15.50
C ARG A 215 5.30 19.15 15.86
N ILE A 216 5.73 19.56 17.05
CA ILE A 216 5.66 20.98 17.44
C ILE A 216 6.75 21.75 16.70
N LYS A 217 6.36 22.59 15.74
CA LYS A 217 7.27 23.44 14.96
C LYS A 217 7.55 24.75 15.70
N GLU A 218 6.51 25.37 16.27
CA GLU A 218 6.58 26.63 17.02
C GLU A 218 5.68 26.54 18.26
N GLY A 219 6.03 27.29 19.31
CA GLY A 219 5.21 27.37 20.52
C GLY A 219 5.26 26.12 21.39
N SER A 220 4.19 25.90 22.10
CA SER A 220 3.97 24.70 22.93
C SER A 220 2.48 24.35 23.04
N ILE A 221 2.18 23.10 23.43
CA ILE A 221 0.82 22.61 23.70
C ILE A 221 0.85 21.86 25.03
N LYS A 222 -0.04 22.22 25.95
CA LYS A 222 -0.17 21.59 27.27
C LYS A 222 -1.60 21.11 27.55
N VAL A 223 -1.74 20.30 28.56
CA VAL A 223 -3.05 19.84 29.03
C VAL A 223 -3.89 21.05 29.47
N GLY A 224 -5.14 21.12 28.99
CA GLY A 224 -6.08 22.20 29.26
C GLY A 224 -6.08 23.33 28.22
N ASP A 225 -5.12 23.37 27.28
CA ASP A 225 -5.14 24.35 26.20
C ASP A 225 -6.31 24.07 25.24
N HIS A 226 -6.84 25.13 24.62
CA HIS A 226 -7.83 25.01 23.55
C HIS A 226 -7.13 25.03 22.19
N ILE A 227 -7.13 23.88 21.53
CA ILE A 227 -6.54 23.72 20.20
C ILE A 227 -7.57 23.93 19.10
N LYS A 228 -7.10 24.45 17.97
CA LYS A 228 -7.87 24.65 16.74
C LYS A 228 -7.17 23.95 15.57
N PHE A 229 -7.93 23.12 14.87
CA PHE A 229 -7.51 22.55 13.58
C PHE A 229 -7.72 23.59 12.50
N MET A 230 -6.65 24.02 11.82
CA MET A 230 -6.73 25.18 10.93
C MET A 230 -7.50 24.89 9.64
N ALA A 231 -7.45 23.66 9.12
CA ALA A 231 -8.18 23.28 7.90
C ALA A 231 -9.71 23.23 8.10
N THR A 232 -10.18 22.73 9.26
CA THR A 232 -11.61 22.55 9.54
C THR A 232 -12.19 23.65 10.42
N GLY A 233 -11.34 24.40 11.13
CA GLY A 233 -11.77 25.38 12.14
C GLY A 233 -12.31 24.76 13.42
N ALA A 234 -12.30 23.43 13.57
CA ALA A 234 -12.80 22.72 14.74
C ALA A 234 -11.90 23.00 15.96
N THR A 235 -12.52 23.20 17.12
CA THR A 235 -11.80 23.49 18.37
C THR A 235 -12.10 22.45 19.43
N TYR A 236 -11.06 22.08 20.21
CA TYR A 236 -11.15 21.08 21.26
C TYR A 236 -10.22 21.47 22.43
N GLU A 237 -10.59 21.05 23.65
CA GLU A 237 -9.73 21.15 24.82
C GLU A 237 -8.80 19.94 24.90
N VAL A 238 -7.51 20.16 25.10
CA VAL A 238 -6.50 19.12 25.26
C VAL A 238 -6.69 18.40 26.59
N THR A 239 -7.00 17.12 26.54
CA THR A 239 -7.18 16.28 27.73
C THR A 239 -5.89 15.60 28.17
N GLU A 240 -5.07 15.19 27.22
CA GLU A 240 -3.80 14.51 27.46
C GLU A 240 -2.79 14.85 26.38
N VAL A 241 -1.53 14.98 26.76
CA VAL A 241 -0.38 15.03 25.84
C VAL A 241 0.66 14.02 26.32
N GLY A 242 1.49 13.56 25.39
CA GLY A 242 2.54 12.61 25.75
C GLY A 242 3.46 12.25 24.61
N VAL A 243 4.36 11.33 24.90
CA VAL A 243 5.34 10.78 23.96
C VAL A 243 5.31 9.27 24.01
N ARG A 244 5.86 8.63 23.01
CA ARG A 244 5.97 7.18 22.94
C ARG A 244 7.43 6.77 23.08
N THR A 245 7.72 5.88 24.04
CA THR A 245 9.09 5.40 24.40
C THR A 245 9.11 3.89 24.60
N PRO A 246 9.05 3.05 23.71
CA PRO A 246 8.00 2.28 23.06
C PRO A 246 6.64 2.28 23.75
N ALA A 247 6.59 2.41 25.09
CA ALA A 247 5.33 2.62 25.82
C ALA A 247 4.89 4.10 25.75
N GLU A 248 3.60 4.36 25.85
CA GLU A 248 3.09 5.72 25.95
C GLU A 248 3.40 6.31 27.33
N ILE A 249 4.02 7.49 27.34
CA ILE A 249 4.29 8.26 28.55
C ILE A 249 3.56 9.60 28.46
N LYS A 250 2.69 9.87 29.45
CA LYS A 250 2.02 11.16 29.58
C LYS A 250 3.02 12.23 30.00
N LYS A 251 2.85 13.42 29.44
CA LYS A 251 3.57 14.64 29.79
C LYS A 251 2.57 15.73 30.16
N ASP A 252 3.04 16.78 30.77
CA ASP A 252 2.23 17.97 31.04
C ASP A 252 2.17 18.90 29.83
N GLU A 253 3.23 18.90 29.02
CA GLU A 253 3.44 19.80 27.89
C GLU A 253 4.32 19.17 26.82
N LEU A 254 4.06 19.53 25.55
CA LEU A 254 4.96 19.33 24.40
C LEU A 254 5.47 20.69 23.94
N VAL A 255 6.77 20.83 23.77
CA VAL A 255 7.42 22.10 23.40
C VAL A 255 7.98 22.07 21.98
N CYS A 256 8.29 23.23 21.44
CA CYS A 256 8.94 23.40 20.13
C CYS A 256 10.12 22.45 19.98
N GLY A 257 10.16 21.71 18.88
CA GLY A 257 11.16 20.69 18.61
C GLY A 257 10.73 19.26 18.94
N GLU A 258 9.76 19.06 19.81
CA GLU A 258 9.33 17.70 20.22
C GLU A 258 8.34 17.07 19.26
N VAL A 259 8.38 15.73 19.24
CA VAL A 259 7.40 14.86 18.58
C VAL A 259 6.62 14.13 19.67
N GLY A 260 5.30 14.16 19.59
CA GLY A 260 4.45 13.54 20.60
C GLY A 260 3.03 13.30 20.10
N TRP A 261 2.16 12.92 21.02
CA TRP A 261 0.74 12.72 20.73
C TRP A 261 -0.15 13.61 21.60
N ILE A 262 -1.34 13.95 21.07
CA ILE A 262 -2.35 14.77 21.72
C ILE A 262 -3.68 14.03 21.68
N SER A 263 -4.39 14.00 22.82
CA SER A 263 -5.78 13.61 22.91
C SER A 263 -6.61 14.80 23.37
N ALA A 264 -7.73 15.04 22.69
CA ALA A 264 -8.65 16.14 22.98
C ALA A 264 -10.13 15.69 22.92
N ALA A 265 -10.40 14.42 23.26
CA ALA A 265 -11.72 13.80 23.23
C ALA A 265 -12.49 14.01 21.90
N ILE A 266 -11.77 14.00 20.79
CA ILE A 266 -12.31 14.23 19.45
C ILE A 266 -13.15 13.02 19.03
N LYS A 267 -14.46 13.22 18.87
CA LYS A 267 -15.40 12.16 18.48
C LYS A 267 -15.65 12.11 16.98
N SER A 268 -15.53 13.24 16.29
CA SER A 268 -15.76 13.32 14.86
C SER A 268 -14.46 13.13 14.09
N ILE A 269 -14.37 11.99 13.42
CA ILE A 269 -13.24 11.61 12.56
C ILE A 269 -13.01 12.65 11.44
N GLN A 270 -14.09 13.21 10.92
CA GLN A 270 -14.05 14.16 9.79
C GLN A 270 -13.39 15.51 10.11
N ASN A 271 -13.15 15.81 11.38
CA ASN A 271 -12.53 17.06 11.80
C ASN A 271 -10.99 16.97 11.88
N VAL A 272 -10.42 15.80 11.66
CA VAL A 272 -8.97 15.59 11.74
C VAL A 272 -8.44 15.14 10.38
N HIS A 273 -7.49 15.88 9.86
CA HIS A 273 -6.80 15.55 8.63
C HIS A 273 -5.29 15.52 8.87
N VAL A 274 -4.65 14.44 8.45
CA VAL A 274 -3.19 14.37 8.46
C VAL A 274 -2.64 15.42 7.49
N GLY A 275 -1.62 16.16 7.95
CA GLY A 275 -1.08 17.32 7.23
C GLY A 275 -1.71 18.66 7.61
N ASP A 276 -2.74 18.65 8.48
CA ASP A 276 -3.29 19.88 9.02
C ASP A 276 -2.36 20.48 10.10
N THR A 277 -2.52 21.76 10.33
CA THR A 277 -1.83 22.51 11.38
C THR A 277 -2.75 22.69 12.58
N ILE A 278 -2.24 22.35 13.75
CA ILE A 278 -2.87 22.69 15.02
C ILE A 278 -2.25 23.96 15.58
N THR A 279 -3.09 24.90 16.01
CA THR A 279 -2.70 26.07 16.81
C THR A 279 -3.48 26.09 18.12
N THR A 280 -3.01 26.86 19.12
CA THR A 280 -3.75 27.10 20.37
C THR A 280 -4.51 28.41 20.26
N LEU A 281 -5.71 28.50 20.85
CA LEU A 281 -6.48 29.76 20.89
C LEU A 281 -5.83 30.81 21.78
N GLU A 282 -5.05 30.36 22.77
CA GLU A 282 -4.32 31.22 23.71
C GLU A 282 -3.13 31.93 23.06
N ASN A 283 -2.50 31.28 22.05
CA ASN A 283 -1.37 31.82 21.28
C ASN A 283 -1.52 31.42 19.81
N GLU A 284 -2.56 31.98 19.16
CA GLU A 284 -3.01 31.56 17.84
C GLU A 284 -2.05 31.99 16.73
N SER A 285 -1.64 31.04 15.88
CA SER A 285 -1.00 31.31 14.60
C SER A 285 -2.05 31.46 13.51
N HIS A 286 -1.81 32.39 12.57
CA HIS A 286 -2.64 32.58 11.38
C HIS A 286 -2.03 31.97 10.12
N GLU A 287 -0.82 31.44 10.21
CA GLU A 287 -0.13 30.79 9.10
C GLU A 287 -0.20 29.26 9.25
N GLN A 288 -0.69 28.58 8.22
CA GLN A 288 -0.66 27.12 8.14
C GLN A 288 0.73 26.66 7.70
N LEU A 289 1.19 25.57 8.30
CA LEU A 289 2.36 24.86 7.80
C LEU A 289 2.06 24.27 6.41
N PRO A 290 3.06 24.11 5.54
CA PRO A 290 2.89 23.39 4.31
C PRO A 290 2.32 21.98 4.62
N GLY A 291 1.12 21.72 4.11
CA GLY A 291 0.49 20.40 4.25
C GLY A 291 1.10 19.38 3.28
N TYR A 292 0.71 18.14 3.43
CA TYR A 292 1.13 17.09 2.52
C TYR A 292 0.42 17.19 1.17
N ARG A 293 1.15 16.87 0.10
CA ARG A 293 0.56 16.76 -1.23
C ARG A 293 -0.38 15.56 -1.24
N LYS A 294 -1.66 15.80 -1.54
CA LYS A 294 -2.64 14.72 -1.66
C LYS A 294 -2.28 13.84 -2.86
N LEU A 295 -2.05 12.55 -2.61
CA LEU A 295 -1.87 11.57 -3.67
C LEU A 295 -3.23 11.06 -4.15
N ASN A 296 -3.36 10.89 -5.45
CA ASN A 296 -4.55 10.27 -6.03
C ASN A 296 -4.36 8.75 -6.05
N PRO A 297 -5.38 7.98 -5.64
CA PRO A 297 -5.35 6.53 -5.80
C PRO A 297 -5.10 6.11 -7.25
N MET A 298 -4.34 5.04 -7.41
CA MET A 298 -4.03 4.49 -8.74
C MET A 298 -4.80 3.19 -9.02
N VAL A 299 -5.16 2.47 -7.97
CA VAL A 299 -5.83 1.16 -8.03
C VAL A 299 -7.15 1.24 -7.31
N TYR A 300 -8.20 0.73 -7.93
CA TYR A 300 -9.56 0.73 -7.36
C TYR A 300 -10.12 -0.68 -7.33
N CYS A 301 -10.74 -1.08 -6.22
CA CYS A 301 -11.56 -2.29 -6.16
C CYS A 301 -12.82 -2.07 -5.33
N GLY A 302 -13.84 -2.89 -5.58
CA GLY A 302 -15.03 -2.95 -4.73
C GLY A 302 -14.77 -3.89 -3.55
N LEU A 303 -15.07 -3.44 -2.32
CA LEU A 303 -15.05 -4.26 -1.11
C LEU A 303 -16.49 -4.48 -0.63
N TYR A 304 -16.89 -5.74 -0.51
CA TYR A 304 -18.24 -6.13 -0.12
C TYR A 304 -18.19 -7.07 1.08
N PRO A 305 -19.02 -6.87 2.11
CA PRO A 305 -19.10 -7.83 3.20
C PRO A 305 -19.80 -9.11 2.71
N VAL A 306 -19.31 -10.28 3.09
CA VAL A 306 -19.96 -11.57 2.79
C VAL A 306 -21.38 -11.58 3.36
N ASP A 307 -21.56 -11.07 4.57
CA ASP A 307 -22.87 -10.83 5.18
C ASP A 307 -23.28 -9.36 4.99
N ASN A 308 -24.28 -9.12 4.17
CA ASN A 308 -24.80 -7.78 3.89
C ASN A 308 -25.28 -7.01 5.15
N SER A 309 -25.60 -7.68 6.24
CA SER A 309 -25.95 -7.03 7.52
C SER A 309 -24.76 -6.27 8.13
N LYS A 310 -23.53 -6.66 7.79
CA LYS A 310 -22.27 -6.04 8.24
C LYS A 310 -21.86 -4.79 7.41
N TYR A 311 -22.68 -4.31 6.48
CA TYR A 311 -22.38 -3.11 5.67
C TYR A 311 -22.03 -1.88 6.52
N LYS A 312 -22.78 -1.63 7.62
CA LYS A 312 -22.49 -0.52 8.53
C LYS A 312 -21.16 -0.69 9.26
N ASN A 313 -20.83 -1.93 9.65
CA ASN A 313 -19.57 -2.24 10.31
C ASN A 313 -18.39 -2.00 9.36
N LEU A 314 -18.53 -2.39 8.08
CA LEU A 314 -17.51 -2.13 7.05
C LEU A 314 -17.29 -0.61 6.88
N ARG A 315 -18.36 0.18 6.81
CA ARG A 315 -18.25 1.63 6.74
C ARG A 315 -17.47 2.22 7.91
N GLU A 316 -17.84 1.86 9.15
CA GLU A 316 -17.18 2.34 10.36
C GLU A 316 -15.70 1.91 10.41
N ALA A 317 -15.39 0.70 9.94
CA ALA A 317 -14.02 0.21 9.84
C ALA A 317 -13.20 1.01 8.83
N LEU A 318 -13.74 1.26 7.63
CA LEU A 318 -13.10 2.09 6.61
C LEU A 318 -12.84 3.52 7.09
N GLU A 319 -13.83 4.14 7.75
CA GLU A 319 -13.68 5.48 8.35
C GLU A 319 -12.55 5.50 9.42
N LYS A 320 -12.41 4.45 10.23
CA LYS A 320 -11.32 4.34 11.23
C LYS A 320 -9.96 4.11 10.60
N ILE A 321 -9.88 3.27 9.55
CA ILE A 321 -8.61 3.06 8.83
C ILE A 321 -8.19 4.35 8.13
N GLN A 322 -9.11 5.08 7.50
CA GLN A 322 -8.82 6.34 6.82
C GLN A 322 -8.20 7.41 7.73
N LEU A 323 -8.44 7.36 9.04
CA LEU A 323 -7.75 8.22 10.00
C LEU A 323 -6.24 7.99 10.05
N SER A 324 -5.84 6.72 10.08
CA SER A 324 -4.42 6.35 10.11
C SER A 324 -3.80 6.32 8.71
N ASP A 325 -4.63 6.17 7.69
CA ASP A 325 -4.24 6.07 6.29
C ASP A 325 -5.11 7.00 5.44
N SER A 326 -4.71 8.25 5.36
CA SER A 326 -5.45 9.29 4.62
C SER A 326 -5.34 9.16 3.10
N SER A 327 -4.56 8.21 2.60
CA SER A 327 -4.49 7.88 1.18
C SER A 327 -5.65 7.00 0.73
N LEU A 328 -6.29 6.27 1.66
CA LEU A 328 -7.48 5.47 1.40
C LEU A 328 -8.67 6.38 1.07
N VAL A 329 -9.24 6.18 -0.11
CA VAL A 329 -10.48 6.84 -0.54
C VAL A 329 -11.54 5.78 -0.71
N PHE A 330 -12.76 6.04 -0.26
CA PHE A 330 -13.86 5.10 -0.46
C PHE A 330 -15.19 5.82 -0.65
N GLU A 331 -16.07 5.22 -1.44
CA GLU A 331 -17.42 5.69 -1.67
C GLU A 331 -18.41 4.50 -1.75
N PRO A 332 -19.69 4.71 -1.40
CA PRO A 332 -20.69 3.66 -1.48
C PRO A 332 -20.85 3.11 -2.90
N GLU A 333 -20.88 1.79 -3.02
CA GLU A 333 -21.09 1.09 -4.27
C GLU A 333 -22.16 0.00 -4.11
N THR A 334 -22.85 -0.33 -5.19
CA THR A 334 -23.84 -1.40 -5.23
C THR A 334 -23.59 -2.31 -6.42
N SER A 335 -23.46 -3.60 -6.16
CA SER A 335 -23.37 -4.65 -7.18
C SER A 335 -24.66 -5.48 -7.20
N GLN A 336 -25.10 -5.86 -8.38
CA GLN A 336 -26.26 -6.77 -8.52
C GLN A 336 -25.97 -8.17 -7.97
N ALA A 337 -24.70 -8.60 -8.06
CA ALA A 337 -24.24 -9.90 -7.60
C ALA A 337 -23.93 -9.93 -6.10
N LEU A 338 -23.32 -8.84 -5.55
CA LEU A 338 -22.74 -8.82 -4.20
C LEU A 338 -23.53 -7.95 -3.20
N GLY A 339 -24.47 -7.14 -3.68
CA GLY A 339 -25.24 -6.23 -2.83
C GLY A 339 -24.53 -4.89 -2.54
N PHE A 340 -24.61 -4.43 -1.30
CA PHE A 340 -24.04 -3.14 -0.89
C PHE A 340 -22.60 -3.30 -0.43
N GLY A 341 -21.72 -2.43 -0.90
CA GLY A 341 -20.31 -2.38 -0.56
C GLY A 341 -19.73 -0.97 -0.74
N PHE A 342 -18.42 -0.91 -0.87
CA PHE A 342 -17.69 0.34 -1.09
C PHE A 342 -16.69 0.18 -2.23
N ARG A 343 -16.65 1.16 -3.11
CA ARG A 343 -15.57 1.35 -4.07
C ARG A 343 -14.42 2.01 -3.35
N CYS A 344 -13.29 1.32 -3.25
CA CYS A 344 -12.11 1.78 -2.53
C CYS A 344 -10.97 2.07 -3.50
N GLY A 345 -10.26 3.18 -3.28
CA GLY A 345 -9.08 3.58 -4.03
C GLY A 345 -7.82 3.45 -3.18
N PHE A 346 -6.77 2.89 -3.76
CA PHE A 346 -5.50 2.55 -3.12
C PHE A 346 -4.31 3.09 -3.91
N LEU A 347 -3.17 3.29 -3.27
CA LEU A 347 -1.94 3.73 -3.93
C LEU A 347 -1.32 2.64 -4.80
N GLY A 348 -1.49 1.38 -4.42
CA GLY A 348 -0.98 0.21 -5.15
C GLY A 348 -1.62 -1.09 -4.66
N LEU A 349 -1.12 -2.23 -5.16
CA LEU A 349 -1.65 -3.55 -4.80
C LEU A 349 -1.32 -3.96 -3.38
N LEU A 350 -0.08 -3.74 -2.94
CA LEU A 350 0.32 -4.08 -1.57
C LEU A 350 -0.49 -3.25 -0.57
N HIS A 351 -0.75 -1.98 -0.89
CA HIS A 351 -1.62 -1.14 -0.08
C HIS A 351 -3.04 -1.71 0.00
N MET A 352 -3.61 -2.16 -1.14
CA MET A 352 -4.93 -2.82 -1.18
C MET A 352 -4.97 -4.07 -0.30
N ASP A 353 -3.99 -4.97 -0.44
CA ASP A 353 -3.91 -6.21 0.33
C ASP A 353 -3.80 -5.96 1.83
N VAL A 354 -2.97 -4.98 2.21
CA VAL A 354 -2.79 -4.58 3.61
C VAL A 354 -4.10 -4.05 4.20
N ILE A 355 -4.80 -3.16 3.49
CA ILE A 355 -6.08 -2.61 3.97
C ILE A 355 -7.13 -3.72 4.09
N GLN A 356 -7.21 -4.63 3.12
CA GLN A 356 -8.13 -5.77 3.18
C GLN A 356 -7.83 -6.66 4.39
N GLU A 357 -6.58 -7.07 4.61
CA GLU A 357 -6.21 -7.88 5.77
C GLU A 357 -6.44 -7.16 7.10
N ARG A 358 -6.23 -5.84 7.16
CA ARG A 358 -6.56 -5.05 8.35
C ARG A 358 -8.05 -5.05 8.64
N LEU A 359 -8.90 -4.87 7.62
CA LEU A 359 -10.36 -4.94 7.77
C LEU A 359 -10.80 -6.32 8.28
N GLU A 360 -10.20 -7.39 7.79
CA GLU A 360 -10.50 -8.76 8.20
C GLU A 360 -10.03 -9.05 9.64
N ARG A 361 -8.78 -8.70 9.98
CA ARG A 361 -8.17 -9.05 11.27
C ARG A 361 -8.52 -8.08 12.42
N GLU A 362 -8.52 -6.77 12.17
CA GLU A 362 -8.77 -5.77 13.22
C GLU A 362 -10.26 -5.58 13.51
N PHE A 363 -11.13 -5.81 12.50
CA PHE A 363 -12.58 -5.54 12.61
C PHE A 363 -13.46 -6.78 12.46
N ASP A 364 -12.87 -7.97 12.33
CA ASP A 364 -13.59 -9.26 12.18
C ASP A 364 -14.62 -9.25 11.04
N LEU A 365 -14.20 -8.74 9.88
CA LEU A 365 -14.99 -8.64 8.67
C LEU A 365 -14.55 -9.70 7.66
N GLU A 366 -15.50 -10.48 7.15
CA GLU A 366 -15.28 -11.34 5.99
C GLU A 366 -15.65 -10.55 4.74
N LEU A 367 -14.69 -10.37 3.82
CA LEU A 367 -14.82 -9.47 2.67
C LEU A 367 -14.67 -10.20 1.34
N ILE A 368 -15.38 -9.72 0.34
CA ILE A 368 -15.19 -10.06 -1.07
C ILE A 368 -14.60 -8.83 -1.75
N ALA A 369 -13.39 -8.97 -2.29
CA ALA A 369 -12.77 -7.96 -3.14
C ALA A 369 -13.06 -8.27 -4.61
N THR A 370 -13.46 -7.27 -5.39
CA THR A 370 -13.55 -7.40 -6.85
C THR A 370 -12.18 -7.25 -7.49
N ALA A 371 -12.05 -7.62 -8.76
CA ALA A 371 -10.82 -7.40 -9.50
C ALA A 371 -10.40 -5.92 -9.47
N PRO A 372 -9.13 -5.61 -9.15
CA PRO A 372 -8.65 -4.25 -9.15
C PRO A 372 -8.70 -3.65 -10.57
N SER A 373 -8.98 -2.38 -10.65
CA SER A 373 -9.01 -1.61 -11.89
C SER A 373 -8.26 -0.28 -11.71
N VAL A 374 -7.94 0.36 -12.83
CA VAL A 374 -7.34 1.70 -12.87
C VAL A 374 -8.41 2.70 -13.33
N ILE A 375 -8.13 4.00 -13.21
CA ILE A 375 -9.00 5.02 -13.80
C ILE A 375 -8.75 5.08 -15.31
N TYR A 376 -9.81 4.93 -16.09
CA TYR A 376 -9.80 5.14 -17.54
C TYR A 376 -10.49 6.47 -17.86
N ARG A 377 -9.98 7.19 -18.86
CA ARG A 377 -10.63 8.38 -19.41
C ARG A 377 -11.35 8.01 -20.68
N VAL A 378 -12.68 8.08 -20.64
CA VAL A 378 -13.54 7.75 -21.77
C VAL A 378 -14.02 9.05 -22.40
N TYR A 379 -13.63 9.28 -23.65
CA TYR A 379 -14.08 10.41 -24.43
C TYR A 379 -15.30 10.01 -25.23
N LEU A 380 -16.37 10.78 -25.08
CA LEU A 380 -17.64 10.53 -25.74
C LEU A 380 -17.72 11.29 -27.05
N THR A 381 -18.62 10.84 -27.95
CA THR A 381 -18.86 11.47 -29.26
C THR A 381 -19.37 12.91 -29.19
N ASP A 382 -19.91 13.32 -28.04
CA ASP A 382 -20.29 14.71 -27.73
C ASP A 382 -19.13 15.57 -27.22
N LYS A 383 -17.91 15.02 -27.21
CA LYS A 383 -16.65 15.62 -26.71
C LYS A 383 -16.59 15.80 -25.18
N THR A 384 -17.47 15.20 -24.44
CA THR A 384 -17.32 15.12 -22.98
C THR A 384 -16.34 13.99 -22.60
N MET A 385 -15.60 14.19 -21.50
CA MET A 385 -14.71 13.18 -20.92
C MET A 385 -15.28 12.72 -19.58
N VAL A 386 -15.32 11.41 -19.39
CA VAL A 386 -15.76 10.77 -18.15
C VAL A 386 -14.64 9.88 -17.63
N GLU A 387 -14.31 10.01 -16.37
CA GLU A 387 -13.38 9.09 -15.70
C GLU A 387 -14.15 7.88 -15.19
N ILE A 388 -13.66 6.69 -15.53
CA ILE A 388 -14.27 5.38 -15.19
C ILE A 388 -13.26 4.55 -14.43
N ASP A 389 -13.55 4.24 -13.21
CA ASP A 389 -12.78 3.33 -12.34
C ASP A 389 -13.47 1.95 -12.18
N ASN A 390 -14.79 1.90 -12.43
CA ASN A 390 -15.61 0.69 -12.36
C ASN A 390 -16.06 0.25 -13.77
N PRO A 391 -15.70 -0.97 -14.23
CA PRO A 391 -16.12 -1.48 -15.52
C PRO A 391 -17.64 -1.52 -15.73
N ALA A 392 -18.44 -1.64 -14.66
CA ALA A 392 -19.90 -1.62 -14.74
C ALA A 392 -20.46 -0.27 -15.21
N MET A 393 -19.73 0.82 -14.94
CA MET A 393 -20.12 2.20 -15.31
C MET A 393 -19.71 2.58 -16.73
N MET A 394 -19.11 1.65 -17.49
CA MET A 394 -18.67 1.91 -18.87
C MET A 394 -19.84 2.32 -19.77
N PRO A 395 -19.76 3.46 -20.47
CA PRO A 395 -20.79 3.90 -21.42
C PRO A 395 -21.02 2.89 -22.55
N ALA A 396 -22.18 2.99 -23.22
CA ALA A 396 -22.48 2.15 -24.36
C ALA A 396 -21.46 2.38 -25.50
N PRO A 397 -20.99 1.34 -26.19
CA PRO A 397 -19.92 1.45 -27.19
C PRO A 397 -20.19 2.46 -28.31
N GLN A 398 -21.47 2.73 -28.62
CA GLN A 398 -21.87 3.64 -29.69
C GLN A 398 -21.63 5.13 -29.37
N VAL A 399 -21.51 5.47 -28.08
CA VAL A 399 -21.28 6.85 -27.66
C VAL A 399 -19.83 7.12 -27.30
N ILE A 400 -18.96 6.09 -27.33
CA ILE A 400 -17.53 6.21 -27.07
C ILE A 400 -16.81 6.58 -28.36
N ASP A 401 -16.00 7.64 -28.31
CA ASP A 401 -15.09 8.04 -29.39
C ASP A 401 -13.76 7.30 -29.24
N PHE A 402 -13.04 7.52 -28.12
CA PHE A 402 -11.83 6.78 -27.78
C PHE A 402 -11.67 6.69 -26.26
N ILE A 403 -10.73 5.83 -25.81
CA ILE A 403 -10.44 5.60 -24.39
C ILE A 403 -8.95 5.80 -24.16
N GLU A 404 -8.61 6.50 -23.10
CA GLU A 404 -7.25 6.61 -22.60
C GLU A 404 -7.06 5.77 -21.33
N GLU A 405 -5.89 5.14 -21.21
CA GLU A 405 -5.45 4.44 -20.00
C GLU A 405 -4.19 5.09 -19.41
N PRO A 406 -4.00 4.98 -18.08
CA PRO A 406 -2.81 5.51 -17.43
C PRO A 406 -1.57 4.68 -17.79
N TYR A 407 -0.48 5.38 -18.12
CA TYR A 407 0.83 4.80 -18.38
C TYR A 407 1.82 5.20 -17.29
N VAL A 408 2.69 4.28 -16.95
CA VAL A 408 3.77 4.51 -16.00
C VAL A 408 5.13 4.29 -16.65
N LYS A 409 6.12 5.05 -16.19
CA LYS A 409 7.53 4.79 -16.43
C LYS A 409 7.99 3.79 -15.38
N ALA A 410 8.23 2.57 -15.79
CA ALA A 410 8.75 1.49 -14.97
C ALA A 410 10.27 1.49 -15.00
N SER A 411 10.91 1.52 -13.84
CA SER A 411 12.36 1.44 -13.64
C SER A 411 12.68 0.12 -12.96
N ILE A 412 13.43 -0.75 -13.65
CA ILE A 412 13.72 -2.11 -13.17
C ILE A 412 15.24 -2.27 -13.08
N MET A 413 15.76 -2.26 -11.86
CA MET A 413 17.17 -2.52 -11.62
C MET A 413 17.42 -4.02 -11.47
N THR A 414 18.39 -4.54 -12.22
CA THR A 414 18.64 -5.99 -12.28
C THR A 414 20.08 -6.33 -12.66
N PRO A 415 20.61 -7.50 -12.22
CA PRO A 415 21.81 -8.08 -12.78
C PRO A 415 21.68 -8.38 -14.27
N ASN A 416 22.82 -8.29 -14.97
CA ASN A 416 22.88 -8.47 -16.44
C ASN A 416 22.25 -9.78 -16.95
N GLU A 417 22.31 -10.85 -16.15
CA GLU A 417 21.81 -12.17 -16.53
C GLU A 417 20.28 -12.24 -16.70
N TYR A 418 19.51 -11.32 -16.07
CA TYR A 418 18.04 -11.31 -16.11
C TYR A 418 17.46 -10.32 -17.13
N ILE A 419 18.28 -9.54 -17.84
CA ILE A 419 17.82 -8.51 -18.80
C ILE A 419 16.84 -9.12 -19.82
N GLY A 420 17.19 -10.27 -20.40
CA GLY A 420 16.36 -10.92 -21.42
C GLY A 420 14.97 -11.30 -20.91
N SER A 421 14.89 -11.94 -19.75
CA SER A 421 13.60 -12.35 -19.14
C SER A 421 12.73 -11.15 -18.75
N ILE A 422 13.34 -10.06 -18.29
CA ILE A 422 12.62 -8.82 -17.98
C ILE A 422 12.08 -8.16 -19.24
N MET A 423 12.88 -8.10 -20.30
CA MET A 423 12.41 -7.54 -21.58
C MET A 423 11.24 -8.35 -22.15
N GLU A 424 11.28 -9.68 -22.10
CA GLU A 424 10.16 -10.55 -22.50
C GLU A 424 8.92 -10.30 -21.65
N LEU A 425 9.07 -10.19 -20.32
CA LEU A 425 7.98 -9.88 -19.43
C LEU A 425 7.33 -8.52 -19.76
N CYS A 426 8.14 -7.46 -19.88
CA CYS A 426 7.64 -6.12 -20.20
C CYS A 426 6.93 -6.08 -21.57
N GLN A 427 7.47 -6.76 -22.59
CA GLN A 427 6.84 -6.85 -23.91
C GLN A 427 5.51 -7.61 -23.86
N SER A 428 5.41 -8.69 -23.08
CA SER A 428 4.15 -9.43 -22.89
C SER A 428 3.06 -8.58 -22.22
N LYS A 429 3.47 -7.57 -21.46
CA LYS A 429 2.61 -6.60 -20.75
C LYS A 429 2.44 -5.27 -21.52
N ARG A 430 2.53 -5.28 -22.82
CA ARG A 430 2.39 -4.11 -23.71
C ARG A 430 3.39 -2.98 -23.40
N GLY A 431 4.51 -3.30 -22.77
CA GLY A 431 5.54 -2.35 -22.42
C GLY A 431 6.29 -1.85 -23.66
N GLU A 432 6.52 -0.55 -23.70
CA GLU A 432 7.35 0.14 -24.70
C GLU A 432 8.73 0.38 -24.11
N TYR A 433 9.75 -0.18 -24.73
CA TYR A 433 11.14 0.04 -24.33
C TYR A 433 11.51 1.51 -24.46
N VAL A 434 12.14 2.07 -23.44
CA VAL A 434 12.61 3.46 -23.42
C VAL A 434 14.14 3.49 -23.45
N ASP A 435 14.80 2.91 -22.44
CA ASP A 435 16.25 2.98 -22.29
C ASP A 435 16.80 1.86 -21.41
N ILE A 436 18.10 1.69 -21.43
CA ILE A 436 18.89 0.85 -20.53
C ILE A 436 20.06 1.67 -19.97
N GLU A 437 20.01 2.03 -18.71
CA GLU A 437 21.04 2.77 -18.03
C GLU A 437 22.04 1.84 -17.35
N TYR A 438 23.31 2.19 -17.44
CA TYR A 438 24.42 1.46 -16.81
C TYR A 438 24.59 1.96 -15.38
N ILE A 439 24.33 1.12 -14.37
CA ILE A 439 24.58 1.44 -12.96
C ILE A 439 26.03 1.07 -12.61
N ASP A 440 26.41 -0.18 -12.88
CA ASP A 440 27.77 -0.70 -12.69
C ASP A 440 28.08 -1.81 -13.71
N ASP A 441 29.23 -2.48 -13.60
CA ASP A 441 29.62 -3.55 -14.52
C ASP A 441 28.70 -4.78 -14.50
N THR A 442 27.92 -4.95 -13.44
CA THR A 442 27.09 -6.14 -13.18
C THR A 442 25.59 -5.87 -13.26
N ARG A 443 25.15 -4.61 -13.12
CA ARG A 443 23.73 -4.24 -13.02
C ARG A 443 23.32 -3.15 -13.99
N ARG A 444 22.07 -3.19 -14.40
CA ARG A 444 21.42 -2.24 -15.30
C ARG A 444 20.10 -1.78 -14.72
N ASN A 445 19.71 -0.56 -15.09
CA ASN A 445 18.35 -0.05 -14.93
C ASN A 445 17.65 -0.09 -16.27
N ILE A 446 16.63 -0.91 -16.40
CA ILE A 446 15.83 -1.05 -17.61
C ILE A 446 14.58 -0.19 -17.48
N ILE A 447 14.36 0.69 -18.43
CA ILE A 447 13.25 1.65 -18.41
C ILE A 447 12.23 1.29 -19.48
N TYR A 448 10.99 1.11 -19.06
CA TYR A 448 9.84 0.85 -19.92
C TYR A 448 8.69 1.80 -19.61
N ASN A 449 7.91 2.17 -20.64
CA ASN A 449 6.58 2.73 -20.44
C ASN A 449 5.56 1.59 -20.53
N ILE A 450 4.83 1.33 -19.46
CA ILE A 450 3.88 0.21 -19.35
C ILE A 450 2.52 0.75 -18.94
N PRO A 451 1.40 0.24 -19.52
CA PRO A 451 0.07 0.55 -19.01
C PRO A 451 -0.07 0.11 -17.55
N LEU A 452 -0.53 1.00 -16.67
CA LEU A 452 -0.68 0.67 -15.25
C LEU A 452 -1.57 -0.55 -15.02
N SER A 453 -2.60 -0.74 -15.84
CA SER A 453 -3.49 -1.90 -15.78
C SER A 453 -2.78 -3.25 -15.95
N GLU A 454 -1.64 -3.30 -16.65
CA GLU A 454 -0.87 -4.54 -16.85
C GLU A 454 0.09 -4.82 -15.68
N ILE A 455 0.41 -3.80 -14.88
CA ILE A 455 1.24 -3.95 -13.67
C ILE A 455 0.41 -4.45 -12.50
N VAL A 456 -0.84 -3.96 -12.40
CA VAL A 456 -1.73 -4.19 -11.26
C VAL A 456 -2.08 -5.66 -11.03
N TYR A 457 -1.97 -6.55 -12.01
CA TYR A 457 -2.41 -7.94 -11.83
C TYR A 457 -1.32 -8.87 -11.26
N ASP A 458 -0.22 -9.06 -11.95
CA ASP A 458 0.75 -10.12 -11.61
C ASP A 458 2.20 -9.77 -11.98
N PHE A 459 2.41 -8.54 -12.41
CA PHE A 459 3.71 -8.11 -12.93
C PHE A 459 4.82 -8.26 -11.89
N PHE A 460 4.58 -7.85 -10.65
CA PHE A 460 5.58 -7.89 -9.58
C PHE A 460 5.98 -9.32 -9.23
N ASP A 461 5.01 -10.23 -9.11
CA ASP A 461 5.25 -11.63 -8.78
C ASP A 461 6.01 -12.34 -9.90
N LYS A 462 5.66 -12.06 -11.16
CA LYS A 462 6.38 -12.56 -12.33
C LYS A 462 7.79 -11.99 -12.42
N LEU A 463 7.97 -10.71 -12.16
CA LEU A 463 9.28 -10.08 -12.11
C LEU A 463 10.16 -10.74 -11.04
N LYS A 464 9.64 -10.89 -9.84
CA LYS A 464 10.33 -11.53 -8.71
C LYS A 464 10.70 -12.99 -9.01
N SER A 465 9.76 -13.77 -9.57
CA SER A 465 10.01 -15.18 -9.89
C SER A 465 11.01 -15.35 -11.04
N SER A 466 10.91 -14.56 -12.12
CA SER A 466 11.79 -14.62 -13.27
C SER A 466 13.23 -14.17 -12.99
N THR A 467 13.41 -13.34 -11.95
CA THR A 467 14.71 -12.82 -11.54
C THR A 467 15.22 -13.41 -10.23
N LYS A 468 14.55 -14.44 -9.69
CA LYS A 468 14.87 -15.05 -8.37
C LYS A 468 14.94 -14.03 -7.23
N GLY A 469 14.17 -12.95 -7.33
CA GLY A 469 14.15 -11.86 -6.36
C GLY A 469 15.29 -10.84 -6.48
N TYR A 470 16.13 -10.91 -7.50
CA TYR A 470 17.24 -9.98 -7.69
C TYR A 470 16.87 -8.68 -8.42
N ALA A 471 15.66 -8.55 -8.96
CA ALA A 471 15.21 -7.31 -9.56
C ALA A 471 14.47 -6.45 -8.55
N SER A 472 14.83 -5.18 -8.47
CA SER A 472 14.02 -4.16 -7.82
C SER A 472 13.18 -3.38 -8.83
N PHE A 473 12.02 -2.95 -8.43
CA PHE A 473 11.03 -2.33 -9.29
C PHE A 473 10.48 -1.07 -8.65
N ASP A 474 10.42 -0.01 -9.44
CA ASP A 474 9.75 1.24 -9.11
C ASP A 474 9.01 1.76 -10.33
N TYR A 475 7.96 2.57 -10.13
CA TYR A 475 7.20 3.14 -11.22
C TYR A 475 6.64 4.53 -10.91
N GLU A 476 6.54 5.36 -11.94
CA GLU A 476 6.03 6.72 -11.87
C GLU A 476 4.96 6.94 -12.94
N LEU A 477 3.84 7.58 -12.56
CA LEU A 477 2.77 7.90 -13.51
C LEU A 477 3.23 8.99 -14.48
N ILE A 478 3.22 8.69 -15.78
CA ILE A 478 3.62 9.62 -16.84
C ILE A 478 2.45 10.22 -17.62
N GLY A 479 1.22 9.87 -17.26
CA GLY A 479 0.00 10.42 -17.86
C GLY A 479 -0.87 9.35 -18.52
N TYR A 480 -1.75 9.80 -19.40
CA TYR A 480 -2.73 8.96 -20.08
C TYR A 480 -2.42 8.87 -21.58
N ARG A 481 -2.71 7.71 -22.18
CA ARG A 481 -2.54 7.48 -23.63
C ARG A 481 -3.75 6.75 -24.20
N GLU A 482 -4.11 7.10 -25.44
CA GLU A 482 -5.18 6.40 -26.16
C GLU A 482 -4.83 4.91 -26.34
N SER A 483 -5.82 4.05 -26.10
CA SER A 483 -5.69 2.60 -26.23
C SER A 483 -6.98 1.94 -26.70
N LYS A 484 -6.86 0.81 -27.40
CA LYS A 484 -7.99 0.04 -27.96
C LYS A 484 -8.62 -0.84 -26.90
N LEU A 485 -9.26 -0.20 -25.91
CA LEU A 485 -9.88 -0.88 -24.77
C LEU A 485 -11.35 -1.21 -25.03
N GLN A 486 -11.81 -2.30 -24.45
CA GLN A 486 -13.21 -2.72 -24.49
C GLN A 486 -13.61 -3.36 -23.15
N LYS A 487 -14.89 -3.18 -22.79
CA LYS A 487 -15.46 -3.89 -21.65
C LYS A 487 -15.69 -5.35 -22.01
N MET A 488 -15.17 -6.25 -21.18
CA MET A 488 -15.41 -7.68 -21.23
C MET A 488 -16.33 -8.07 -20.07
N ASP A 489 -17.50 -8.60 -20.40
CA ASP A 489 -18.47 -9.12 -19.45
C ASP A 489 -18.31 -10.63 -19.27
N ILE A 490 -18.40 -11.11 -18.03
CA ILE A 490 -18.45 -12.54 -17.72
C ILE A 490 -19.90 -12.90 -17.42
N LEU A 491 -20.39 -13.94 -18.12
CA LEU A 491 -21.75 -14.43 -17.96
C LEU A 491 -21.72 -15.82 -17.34
N LEU A 492 -22.52 -16.01 -16.30
CA LEU A 492 -22.80 -17.32 -15.69
C LEU A 492 -24.25 -17.70 -15.93
N ASN A 493 -24.48 -18.83 -16.54
CA ASN A 493 -25.83 -19.31 -16.92
C ASN A 493 -26.61 -18.35 -17.84
N GLY A 494 -25.94 -17.41 -18.50
CA GLY A 494 -26.52 -16.39 -19.36
C GLY A 494 -26.69 -15.01 -18.71
N ASP A 495 -26.53 -14.90 -17.40
CA ASP A 495 -26.62 -13.65 -16.66
C ASP A 495 -25.25 -13.01 -16.50
N VAL A 496 -25.16 -11.72 -16.70
CA VAL A 496 -23.92 -10.94 -16.51
C VAL A 496 -23.62 -10.82 -15.02
N VAL A 497 -22.39 -11.14 -14.64
CA VAL A 497 -21.88 -10.93 -13.28
C VAL A 497 -21.01 -9.67 -13.30
N ASP A 498 -21.59 -8.54 -12.89
CA ASP A 498 -20.95 -7.22 -12.93
C ASP A 498 -19.62 -7.15 -12.19
N ALA A 499 -19.53 -7.81 -11.04
CA ALA A 499 -18.32 -7.90 -10.23
C ALA A 499 -17.14 -8.67 -10.88
N LEU A 500 -17.41 -9.43 -11.96
CA LEU A 500 -16.40 -10.14 -12.76
C LEU A 500 -16.10 -9.44 -14.09
N SER A 501 -16.77 -8.32 -14.39
CA SER A 501 -16.51 -7.54 -15.60
C SER A 501 -15.18 -6.80 -15.50
N SER A 502 -14.47 -6.67 -16.61
CA SER A 502 -13.16 -5.99 -16.68
C SER A 502 -13.01 -5.18 -17.97
N ILE A 503 -12.13 -4.18 -17.95
CA ILE A 503 -11.73 -3.45 -19.14
C ILE A 503 -10.42 -4.04 -19.65
N VAL A 504 -10.42 -4.48 -20.90
CA VAL A 504 -9.30 -5.23 -21.49
C VAL A 504 -8.91 -4.66 -22.85
N HIS A 505 -7.64 -4.79 -23.23
CA HIS A 505 -7.18 -4.44 -24.56
C HIS A 505 -7.76 -5.44 -25.58
N LYS A 506 -8.23 -4.92 -26.71
CA LYS A 506 -8.91 -5.71 -27.75
C LYS A 506 -8.13 -6.94 -28.21
N ASP A 507 -6.81 -6.79 -28.38
CA ASP A 507 -5.96 -7.86 -28.93
C ASP A 507 -5.75 -9.01 -27.93
N PHE A 508 -5.89 -8.76 -26.63
CA PHE A 508 -5.73 -9.76 -25.56
C PHE A 508 -7.06 -10.27 -25.00
N ALA A 509 -8.18 -9.68 -25.43
CA ALA A 509 -9.50 -10.00 -24.88
C ALA A 509 -9.90 -11.48 -25.02
N TYR A 510 -9.56 -12.12 -26.14
CA TYR A 510 -9.87 -13.52 -26.38
C TYR A 510 -9.06 -14.46 -25.45
N SER A 511 -7.75 -14.27 -25.36
CA SER A 511 -6.86 -15.09 -24.51
C SER A 511 -7.26 -14.95 -23.05
N ARG A 512 -7.41 -13.70 -22.55
CA ARG A 512 -7.89 -13.42 -21.18
C ARG A 512 -9.26 -14.04 -20.90
N GLY A 513 -10.23 -13.81 -21.79
CA GLY A 513 -11.58 -14.36 -21.63
C GLY A 513 -11.60 -15.90 -21.57
N LYS A 514 -10.75 -16.56 -22.36
CA LYS A 514 -10.61 -18.01 -22.34
C LYS A 514 -10.06 -18.52 -21.00
N VAL A 515 -8.96 -17.94 -20.52
CA VAL A 515 -8.32 -18.33 -19.26
C VAL A 515 -9.25 -18.09 -18.07
N ILE A 516 -9.93 -16.93 -18.01
CA ILE A 516 -10.92 -16.64 -16.96
C ILE A 516 -12.04 -17.69 -16.98
N CYS A 517 -12.59 -18.01 -18.15
CA CYS A 517 -13.65 -19.02 -18.25
C CYS A 517 -13.19 -20.40 -17.77
N GLU A 518 -11.96 -20.80 -18.06
CA GLU A 518 -11.39 -22.09 -17.63
C GLU A 518 -11.16 -22.12 -16.12
N LYS A 519 -10.59 -21.07 -15.53
CA LYS A 519 -10.40 -20.96 -14.07
C LYS A 519 -11.73 -20.95 -13.31
N LEU A 520 -12.70 -20.15 -13.77
CA LEU A 520 -14.03 -20.13 -13.15
C LEU A 520 -14.73 -21.49 -13.21
N LYS A 521 -14.52 -22.28 -14.27
CA LYS A 521 -15.04 -23.65 -14.36
C LYS A 521 -14.44 -24.59 -13.30
N GLU A 522 -13.20 -24.38 -12.90
CA GLU A 522 -12.52 -25.20 -11.88
C GLU A 522 -12.97 -24.81 -10.48
N ILE A 523 -13.12 -23.52 -10.21
CA ILE A 523 -13.44 -22.97 -8.89
C ILE A 523 -14.93 -23.09 -8.57
N ILE A 524 -15.82 -22.78 -9.54
CA ILE A 524 -17.26 -22.80 -9.28
C ILE A 524 -17.73 -24.26 -9.11
N PRO A 525 -18.38 -24.60 -7.99
CA PRO A 525 -18.80 -25.96 -7.72
C PRO A 525 -19.88 -26.42 -8.71
N LYS A 526 -19.84 -27.71 -9.05
CA LYS A 526 -20.83 -28.31 -9.94
C LYS A 526 -22.24 -28.22 -9.35
N GLN A 527 -23.16 -27.66 -10.11
CA GLN A 527 -24.56 -27.52 -9.74
C GLN A 527 -25.39 -28.73 -10.25
N MET A 528 -26.66 -28.82 -9.87
CA MET A 528 -27.60 -29.85 -10.36
C MET A 528 -27.94 -29.69 -11.85
N PHE A 529 -27.55 -28.55 -12.47
CA PHE A 529 -27.73 -28.24 -13.89
C PHE A 529 -26.40 -27.78 -14.50
N GLU A 530 -26.35 -27.70 -15.82
CA GLU A 530 -25.17 -27.21 -16.54
C GLU A 530 -25.09 -25.68 -16.43
N VAL A 531 -23.92 -25.19 -16.04
CA VAL A 531 -23.63 -23.75 -15.97
C VAL A 531 -22.66 -23.39 -17.09
N PRO A 532 -23.12 -22.72 -18.16
CA PRO A 532 -22.22 -22.14 -19.14
C PRO A 532 -21.55 -20.93 -18.52
N VAL A 533 -20.22 -20.88 -18.60
CA VAL A 533 -19.36 -19.74 -18.27
C VAL A 533 -18.90 -19.13 -19.58
N GLN A 534 -19.15 -17.85 -19.77
CA GLN A 534 -18.93 -17.18 -21.05
C GLN A 534 -18.28 -15.82 -20.84
N ALA A 535 -17.34 -15.46 -21.70
CA ALA A 535 -16.80 -14.12 -21.82
C ALA A 535 -17.38 -13.46 -23.06
N ALA A 536 -17.85 -12.21 -22.94
CA ALA A 536 -18.46 -11.47 -24.02
C ALA A 536 -17.85 -10.08 -24.16
N LEU A 537 -17.62 -9.63 -25.40
CA LEU A 537 -17.29 -8.27 -25.75
C LEU A 537 -18.48 -7.63 -26.47
N GLN A 538 -18.95 -6.50 -25.94
CA GLN A 538 -20.10 -5.78 -26.54
C GLN A 538 -21.31 -6.71 -26.83
N GLY A 539 -21.58 -7.64 -25.92
CA GLY A 539 -22.66 -8.64 -26.06
C GLY A 539 -22.35 -9.83 -26.96
N LYS A 540 -21.20 -9.86 -27.65
CA LYS A 540 -20.78 -10.98 -28.48
C LYS A 540 -19.88 -11.92 -27.68
N ILE A 541 -20.30 -13.19 -27.56
CA ILE A 541 -19.53 -14.23 -26.87
C ILE A 541 -18.24 -14.51 -27.63
N ILE A 542 -17.09 -14.34 -26.96
CA ILE A 542 -15.75 -14.58 -27.49
C ILE A 542 -15.15 -15.89 -26.96
N ALA A 543 -15.43 -16.27 -25.72
CA ALA A 543 -14.99 -17.51 -25.12
C ALA A 543 -16.12 -18.17 -24.35
N ARG A 544 -16.12 -19.49 -24.27
CA ARG A 544 -17.14 -20.27 -23.56
C ARG A 544 -16.56 -21.57 -23.02
N THR A 545 -16.89 -21.88 -21.77
CA THR A 545 -16.72 -23.19 -21.17
C THR A 545 -18.03 -23.63 -20.50
N THR A 546 -18.11 -24.85 -20.02
CA THR A 546 -19.33 -25.34 -19.38
C THR A 546 -19.01 -26.22 -18.18
N ILE A 547 -19.56 -25.86 -17.02
CA ILE A 547 -19.51 -26.65 -15.80
C ILE A 547 -20.59 -27.74 -15.93
N LYS A 548 -20.16 -28.98 -15.98
CA LYS A 548 -21.08 -30.11 -16.15
C LYS A 548 -21.95 -30.31 -14.90
N ALA A 549 -23.24 -30.58 -15.10
CA ALA A 549 -24.16 -30.87 -14.01
C ALA A 549 -23.71 -32.08 -13.17
N MET A 550 -23.97 -32.03 -11.87
CA MET A 550 -23.86 -33.24 -11.02
C MET A 550 -24.76 -34.34 -11.57
N ARG A 551 -24.20 -35.53 -11.75
CA ARG A 551 -24.94 -36.71 -12.19
C ARG A 551 -25.35 -37.54 -10.99
N LYS A 552 -26.66 -37.61 -10.69
CA LYS A 552 -27.22 -38.63 -9.81
C LYS A 552 -27.49 -39.85 -10.65
N ASN A 553 -26.93 -41.00 -10.27
CA ASN A 553 -27.19 -42.24 -10.97
C ASN A 553 -28.61 -42.73 -10.65
N VAL A 554 -29.59 -42.22 -11.42
CA VAL A 554 -31.01 -42.61 -11.25
C VAL A 554 -31.31 -44.05 -11.70
N LEU A 555 -30.35 -44.66 -12.42
CA LEU A 555 -30.46 -46.04 -12.92
C LEU A 555 -29.93 -47.09 -11.94
N ALA A 556 -29.23 -46.69 -10.88
CA ALA A 556 -28.64 -47.60 -9.88
C ALA A 556 -29.68 -48.50 -9.18
N LYS A 557 -30.94 -48.05 -9.11
CA LYS A 557 -32.05 -48.81 -8.50
C LYS A 557 -32.89 -49.57 -9.54
N CYS A 558 -32.51 -49.57 -10.84
CA CYS A 558 -33.21 -50.28 -11.88
C CYS A 558 -32.60 -51.66 -12.07
N TYR A 559 -33.12 -52.64 -11.39
CA TYR A 559 -32.81 -54.06 -11.60
C TYR A 559 -33.56 -54.56 -12.84
N GLY A 560 -32.83 -55.16 -13.80
CA GLY A 560 -33.42 -55.84 -14.99
C GLY A 560 -33.46 -54.97 -16.25
N GLY A 561 -33.73 -55.53 -17.39
CA GLY A 561 -33.63 -55.00 -18.75
C GLY A 561 -34.75 -54.06 -19.21
N ASP A 562 -35.54 -53.45 -18.32
CA ASP A 562 -36.62 -52.53 -18.70
C ASP A 562 -36.08 -51.20 -19.26
N ILE A 563 -35.90 -51.18 -20.58
CA ILE A 563 -35.39 -50.08 -21.37
C ILE A 563 -36.36 -48.87 -21.30
N SER A 564 -37.67 -49.12 -21.28
CA SER A 564 -38.71 -48.09 -21.27
C SER A 564 -38.69 -47.31 -19.96
N ARG A 565 -38.54 -48.00 -18.83
CA ARG A 565 -38.43 -47.36 -17.50
C ARG A 565 -37.13 -46.57 -17.36
N LYS A 566 -36.00 -47.06 -17.90
CA LYS A 566 -34.72 -46.34 -17.93
C LYS A 566 -34.82 -45.05 -18.74
N LYS A 567 -35.42 -45.07 -19.94
CA LYS A 567 -35.67 -43.89 -20.77
C LYS A 567 -36.53 -42.88 -20.03
N LYS A 568 -37.63 -43.29 -19.43
CA LYS A 568 -38.57 -42.39 -18.71
C LYS A 568 -37.93 -41.74 -17.49
N LEU A 569 -37.05 -42.44 -16.77
CA LEU A 569 -36.30 -41.87 -15.65
C LEU A 569 -35.25 -40.86 -16.12
N LEU A 570 -34.56 -41.11 -17.22
CA LEU A 570 -33.61 -40.18 -17.82
C LEU A 570 -34.29 -38.92 -18.37
N GLU A 571 -35.48 -39.04 -18.99
CA GLU A 571 -36.28 -37.90 -19.45
C GLU A 571 -36.76 -37.04 -18.28
N LYS A 572 -37.30 -37.66 -17.22
CA LYS A 572 -37.67 -36.90 -16.00
C LYS A 572 -36.48 -36.20 -15.35
N GLN A 573 -35.31 -36.82 -15.35
CA GLN A 573 -34.08 -36.16 -14.86
C GLN A 573 -33.70 -34.97 -15.74
N LYS A 574 -33.81 -35.13 -17.08
CA LYS A 574 -33.54 -34.04 -18.05
C LYS A 574 -34.50 -32.86 -17.87
N GLU A 575 -35.81 -33.15 -17.72
CA GLU A 575 -36.82 -32.11 -17.46
C GLU A 575 -36.61 -31.41 -16.11
N GLY A 576 -36.32 -32.19 -15.05
CA GLY A 576 -36.00 -31.64 -13.73
C GLY A 576 -34.81 -30.69 -13.75
N LYS A 577 -33.73 -31.08 -14.46
CA LYS A 577 -32.55 -30.21 -14.65
C LYS A 577 -32.88 -28.95 -15.44
N LYS A 578 -33.74 -29.05 -16.47
CA LYS A 578 -34.17 -27.88 -17.26
C LYS A 578 -34.99 -26.90 -16.42
N ARG A 579 -35.86 -27.41 -15.52
CA ARG A 579 -36.60 -26.54 -14.58
C ARG A 579 -35.69 -25.92 -13.53
N MET A 580 -34.75 -26.68 -12.96
CA MET A 580 -33.76 -26.12 -12.01
C MET A 580 -32.88 -25.05 -12.65
N LYS A 581 -32.49 -25.20 -13.91
CA LYS A 581 -31.73 -24.22 -14.65
C LYS A 581 -32.48 -22.88 -14.84
N ALA A 582 -33.79 -22.96 -14.98
CA ALA A 582 -34.63 -21.75 -15.19
C ALA A 582 -34.92 -20.97 -13.90
N VAL A 583 -34.69 -21.56 -12.72
CA VAL A 583 -35.02 -20.97 -11.41
C VAL A 583 -33.81 -20.88 -10.50
N GLY A 584 -32.74 -21.63 -10.78
CA GLY A 584 -31.55 -21.70 -9.90
C GLY A 584 -30.60 -20.52 -10.14
N SER A 585 -30.28 -19.77 -9.10
CA SER A 585 -29.12 -18.90 -9.05
C SER A 585 -27.84 -19.74 -8.92
N VAL A 586 -26.77 -19.28 -9.55
CA VAL A 586 -25.44 -19.89 -9.42
C VAL A 586 -24.77 -19.25 -8.22
N GLU A 587 -24.42 -20.05 -7.23
CA GLU A 587 -23.63 -19.60 -6.09
C GLU A 587 -22.18 -19.45 -6.53
N ILE A 588 -21.63 -18.25 -6.38
CA ILE A 588 -20.27 -17.91 -6.79
C ILE A 588 -19.42 -17.86 -5.52
N PRO A 589 -18.45 -18.77 -5.35
CA PRO A 589 -17.55 -18.74 -4.20
C PRO A 589 -16.61 -17.51 -4.27
N GLN A 590 -16.12 -17.08 -3.12
CA GLN A 590 -15.24 -15.89 -3.00
C GLN A 590 -13.98 -16.03 -3.87
N GLU A 591 -13.40 -17.21 -3.95
CA GLU A 591 -12.20 -17.48 -4.75
C GLU A 591 -12.41 -17.22 -6.25
N ALA A 592 -13.66 -17.25 -6.73
CA ALA A 592 -13.96 -16.95 -8.13
C ALA A 592 -13.70 -15.49 -8.50
N PHE A 593 -13.88 -14.56 -7.56
CA PHE A 593 -13.59 -13.13 -7.77
C PHE A 593 -12.07 -12.87 -7.79
N MET A 594 -11.31 -13.63 -7.00
CA MET A 594 -9.85 -13.55 -6.97
C MET A 594 -9.20 -14.26 -8.18
N ALA A 595 -9.87 -15.22 -8.80
CA ALA A 595 -9.34 -15.97 -9.95
C ALA A 595 -9.04 -15.10 -11.18
N ILE A 596 -9.67 -13.91 -11.28
CA ILE A 596 -9.42 -12.95 -12.35
C ILE A 596 -8.02 -12.32 -12.20
N LEU A 597 -7.48 -12.26 -10.96
CA LEU A 597 -6.19 -11.67 -10.67
C LEU A 597 -5.01 -12.51 -11.16
N SER A 598 -5.17 -13.83 -11.23
CA SER A 598 -4.13 -14.80 -11.58
C SER A 598 -4.24 -15.33 -13.01
N VAL A 599 -4.72 -14.51 -13.96
CA VAL A 599 -5.11 -14.94 -15.32
C VAL A 599 -3.95 -15.40 -16.20
N ASP A 600 -2.72 -15.04 -15.87
CA ASP A 600 -1.58 -15.23 -16.77
C ASP A 600 -0.62 -16.39 -16.37
N ASP A 601 -1.06 -17.37 -15.55
CA ASP A 601 -0.21 -18.48 -15.06
C ASP A 601 -0.08 -19.68 -16.02
N GLU A 602 -0.30 -19.52 -17.35
CA GLU A 602 0.04 -20.54 -18.36
C GLU A 602 0.77 -19.99 -19.57
#